data_2f825a488ce4d13e4ddcc7d9d1dfdcfa
#
_entry.id   2f825a488ce4d13e4ddcc7d9d1dfdcfa
#
_cell.length_a   1.000
_cell.length_b   1.000
_cell.length_c   1.000
_cell.angle_alpha   90.00
_cell.angle_beta   90.00
_cell.angle_gamma   90.00
#
_symmetry.space_group_name_H-M   'P 1'
#
loop_
_entity.id
_entity.type
_entity.pdbx_description
1 polymer ?
#
loop_
_entity_poly.entity_id
_entity_poly.type
_entity_poly.pdbx_seq_one_letter_code
_entity_poly.pdbx_strand_id
1 'polypeptide(L)'
;MAGTDITKRQRPKVGYGELLATIADHEKYRQRLPGGKRAIFQFRDLSHLTMAGANLSGADFTGCNLQSANFSDTNLSSAVLYGADLRGAVLHGARLDRADLRGASLRGADLTGARLQDADMRDGVIAERDTTGNMRLKKPDHDAVDLGGARLVAADLTGANMTGVAAGRTDFTDAVLVNCVLTRANLTSAKLDGANLSGADLSGANLKDARLRGAVLVGVKLENAMMAGTDTQGVLDDKPRGRPLAELGVPIEEAFRLYRMWVETGGRQGRLFDFSRLDLRHIGARPGIVLTGASMDGVILQGLDLARASLQGAKLAEADLRDCNLSGADLRGANLSGAMLVRADLRDADLGPLTVSLDRAFPVNLMRSVLRSADLRGAKLRQAWLDEADMSRALLEGADLSEARLPLRQA
;
A
#
# COMPACT_ATOMS: atom_id res chain seq x y z
N MET A 1 5.73 49.96 -25.57
CA MET A 1 4.69 49.63 -24.57
C MET A 1 5.01 48.25 -24.05
N ALA A 2 5.45 48.18 -22.81
CA ALA A 2 5.83 46.90 -22.20
C ALA A 2 4.58 46.06 -21.93
N GLY A 3 4.51 44.88 -22.55
CA GLY A 3 3.47 43.91 -22.26
C GLY A 3 3.63 43.43 -20.82
N THR A 4 2.72 43.86 -19.97
CA THR A 4 2.61 43.33 -18.60
C THR A 4 2.29 41.84 -18.67
N ASP A 5 3.24 41.03 -18.28
CA ASP A 5 3.10 39.60 -18.12
C ASP A 5 2.02 39.31 -17.05
N ILE A 6 0.81 38.90 -17.52
CA ILE A 6 -0.39 38.69 -16.70
C ILE A 6 -0.31 37.36 -15.92
N THR A 7 0.81 36.62 -16.02
CA THR A 7 0.96 35.25 -15.49
C THR A 7 1.25 35.17 -13.98
N LYS A 8 1.32 36.30 -13.24
CA LYS A 8 1.53 36.33 -11.78
C LYS A 8 0.47 37.13 -11.03
N ARG A 9 -0.81 36.81 -11.19
CA ARG A 9 -1.76 37.27 -10.17
C ARG A 9 -1.42 36.55 -8.87
N GLN A 10 -0.91 37.33 -7.88
CA GLN A 10 -0.70 36.83 -6.53
C GLN A 10 -2.01 36.25 -5.99
N ARG A 11 -2.06 34.97 -5.69
CA ARG A 11 -3.20 34.37 -5.00
C ARG A 11 -3.34 35.03 -3.63
N PRO A 12 -4.55 35.46 -3.21
CA PRO A 12 -4.73 36.09 -1.89
C PRO A 12 -4.30 35.07 -0.79
N LYS A 13 -3.45 35.53 0.14
CA LYS A 13 -3.01 34.71 1.27
C LYS A 13 -4.16 34.46 2.24
N VAL A 14 -4.22 33.24 2.77
CA VAL A 14 -5.08 32.89 3.90
C VAL A 14 -4.30 33.11 5.19
N GLY A 15 -4.84 33.95 6.09
CA GLY A 15 -4.26 34.14 7.42
C GLY A 15 -4.54 32.93 8.30
N TYR A 16 -3.66 32.70 9.32
CA TYR A 16 -3.81 31.56 10.21
C TYR A 16 -5.14 31.56 10.97
N GLY A 17 -5.62 32.73 11.42
CA GLY A 17 -6.92 32.86 12.07
C GLY A 17 -8.10 32.54 11.13
N GLU A 18 -8.03 32.98 9.87
CA GLU A 18 -9.03 32.65 8.83
C GLU A 18 -9.06 31.13 8.58
N LEU A 19 -7.87 30.51 8.49
CA LEU A 19 -7.75 29.07 8.30
C LEU A 19 -8.43 28.30 9.44
N LEU A 20 -8.11 28.61 10.70
CA LEU A 20 -8.68 27.94 11.86
C LEU A 20 -10.19 28.11 11.95
N ALA A 21 -10.71 29.32 11.67
CA ALA A 21 -12.15 29.58 11.65
C ALA A 21 -12.84 28.75 10.55
N THR A 22 -12.24 28.69 9.35
CA THR A 22 -12.77 27.91 8.22
C THR A 22 -12.77 26.42 8.52
N ILE A 23 -11.72 25.89 9.16
CA ILE A 23 -11.65 24.48 9.59
C ILE A 23 -12.74 24.19 10.63
N ALA A 24 -12.93 25.07 11.64
CA ALA A 24 -13.94 24.90 12.66
C ALA A 24 -15.37 24.93 12.09
N ASP A 25 -15.64 25.84 11.14
CA ASP A 25 -16.95 25.89 10.46
C ASP A 25 -17.17 24.67 9.56
N HIS A 26 -16.09 24.15 8.95
CA HIS A 26 -16.17 22.92 8.16
C HIS A 26 -16.45 21.69 9.05
N GLU A 27 -15.87 21.62 10.21
CA GLU A 27 -16.17 20.53 11.18
C GLU A 27 -17.65 20.58 11.58
N LYS A 28 -18.20 21.76 11.90
CA LYS A 28 -19.66 21.92 12.13
C LYS A 28 -20.49 21.48 10.94
N TYR A 29 -20.06 21.85 9.73
CA TYR A 29 -20.72 21.42 8.48
C TYR A 29 -20.75 19.90 8.36
N ARG A 30 -19.63 19.23 8.64
CA ARG A 30 -19.52 17.76 8.62
C ARG A 30 -20.45 17.10 9.64
N GLN A 31 -20.59 17.71 10.80
CA GLN A 31 -21.48 17.25 11.89
C GLN A 31 -22.94 17.70 11.69
N ARG A 32 -23.24 18.42 10.61
CA ARG A 32 -24.58 19.01 10.35
C ARG A 32 -25.07 19.95 11.46
N LEU A 33 -24.14 20.64 12.11
CA LEU A 33 -24.46 21.59 13.18
C LEU A 33 -24.80 22.98 12.60
N PRO A 34 -25.60 23.79 13.31
CA PRO A 34 -25.91 25.17 12.90
C PRO A 34 -24.65 26.02 12.72
N GLY A 35 -24.65 26.87 11.67
CA GLY A 35 -23.51 27.72 11.33
C GLY A 35 -22.36 27.03 10.62
N GLY A 36 -22.44 25.70 10.42
CA GLY A 36 -21.44 24.96 9.67
C GLY A 36 -21.39 25.37 8.20
N LYS A 37 -20.18 25.53 7.66
CA LYS A 37 -19.94 25.86 6.25
C LYS A 37 -18.86 24.98 5.68
N ARG A 38 -19.07 24.49 4.42
CA ARG A 38 -18.03 23.76 3.70
C ARG A 38 -16.81 24.65 3.50
N ALA A 39 -15.61 24.14 3.76
CA ALA A 39 -14.36 24.84 3.49
C ALA A 39 -14.17 24.99 1.96
N ILE A 40 -14.05 26.23 1.49
CA ILE A 40 -13.82 26.59 0.08
C ILE A 40 -12.68 27.58 0.06
N PHE A 41 -11.51 27.15 -0.47
CA PHE A 41 -10.30 27.95 -0.55
C PHE A 41 -9.89 28.31 -1.99
N GLN A 42 -10.73 28.08 -2.97
CA GLN A 42 -10.41 28.19 -4.38
C GLN A 42 -9.48 29.38 -4.72
N PHE A 43 -8.40 29.08 -5.45
CA PHE A 43 -7.41 30.07 -5.93
C PHE A 43 -6.73 30.89 -4.81
N ARG A 44 -6.69 30.40 -3.58
CA ARG A 44 -6.03 31.06 -2.44
C ARG A 44 -4.58 30.54 -2.25
N ASP A 45 -3.80 31.32 -1.52
CA ASP A 45 -2.45 30.93 -1.09
C ASP A 45 -2.49 30.45 0.37
N LEU A 46 -2.28 29.13 0.56
CA LEU A 46 -2.17 28.45 1.83
C LEU A 46 -0.78 27.82 1.97
N SER A 47 0.21 28.29 1.22
CA SER A 47 1.57 27.75 1.29
C SER A 47 2.13 27.85 2.71
N HIS A 48 2.88 26.82 3.11
CA HIS A 48 3.51 26.67 4.43
C HIS A 48 2.53 26.64 5.63
N LEU A 49 1.22 26.61 5.42
CA LEU A 49 0.26 26.48 6.51
C LEU A 49 0.11 25.03 6.95
N THR A 50 -0.26 24.82 8.22
CA THR A 50 -0.52 23.50 8.77
C THR A 50 -2.01 23.24 8.95
N MET A 51 -2.46 22.11 8.44
CA MET A 51 -3.82 21.57 8.57
C MET A 51 -3.78 20.14 9.12
N ALA A 52 -2.64 19.77 9.74
CA ALA A 52 -2.40 18.42 10.23
C ALA A 52 -3.52 17.95 11.17
N GLY A 53 -3.96 16.69 10.97
CA GLY A 53 -5.01 16.05 11.75
C GLY A 53 -6.43 16.60 11.52
N ALA A 54 -6.60 17.64 10.68
CA ALA A 54 -7.92 18.22 10.44
C ALA A 54 -8.82 17.30 9.60
N ASN A 55 -10.14 17.41 9.80
CA ASN A 55 -11.10 16.79 8.91
C ASN A 55 -11.56 17.79 7.84
N LEU A 56 -10.97 17.69 6.66
CA LEU A 56 -11.24 18.52 5.48
C LEU A 56 -11.87 17.70 4.35
N SER A 57 -12.57 16.61 4.70
CA SER A 57 -13.22 15.77 3.69
C SER A 57 -14.27 16.54 2.89
N GLY A 58 -14.14 16.47 1.57
CA GLY A 58 -14.99 17.23 0.64
C GLY A 58 -14.69 18.73 0.58
N ALA A 59 -13.63 19.25 1.21
CA ALA A 59 -13.20 20.64 1.07
C ALA A 59 -12.78 20.95 -0.37
N ASP A 60 -12.77 22.23 -0.73
CA ASP A 60 -12.43 22.69 -2.08
C ASP A 60 -11.16 23.55 -2.06
N PHE A 61 -10.09 22.99 -2.63
CA PHE A 61 -8.77 23.60 -2.80
C PHE A 61 -8.45 23.86 -4.29
N THR A 62 -9.45 23.94 -5.15
CA THR A 62 -9.24 24.17 -6.60
C THR A 62 -8.26 25.30 -6.85
N GLY A 63 -7.18 25.02 -7.59
CA GLY A 63 -6.19 26.01 -7.99
C GLY A 63 -5.42 26.69 -6.86
N CYS A 64 -5.47 26.16 -5.63
CA CYS A 64 -4.72 26.72 -4.50
C CYS A 64 -3.21 26.60 -4.66
N ASN A 65 -2.47 27.53 -4.05
CA ASN A 65 -1.07 27.33 -3.72
C ASN A 65 -0.98 26.66 -2.34
N LEU A 66 -0.53 25.40 -2.32
CA LEU A 66 -0.37 24.56 -1.14
C LEU A 66 1.09 24.09 -0.97
N GLN A 67 2.03 24.84 -1.59
CA GLN A 67 3.45 24.49 -1.53
C GLN A 67 3.93 24.40 -0.08
N SER A 68 4.59 23.31 0.24
CA SER A 68 5.10 23.04 1.59
C SER A 68 4.05 23.11 2.70
N ALA A 69 2.76 23.02 2.38
CA ALA A 69 1.71 22.93 3.38
C ALA A 69 1.77 21.57 4.09
N ASN A 70 1.38 21.55 5.37
CA ASN A 70 1.37 20.32 6.17
C ASN A 70 -0.07 19.81 6.32
N PHE A 71 -0.32 18.65 5.71
CA PHE A 71 -1.56 17.87 5.76
C PHE A 71 -1.35 16.50 6.44
N SER A 72 -0.33 16.34 7.28
CA SER A 72 -0.11 15.06 7.97
C SER A 72 -1.36 14.60 8.67
N ASP A 73 -1.73 13.31 8.50
CA ASP A 73 -2.90 12.67 9.11
C ASP A 73 -4.25 13.38 8.86
N THR A 74 -4.30 14.30 7.89
CA THR A 74 -5.51 15.05 7.53
C THR A 74 -6.47 14.17 6.74
N ASN A 75 -7.76 14.25 7.03
CA ASN A 75 -8.78 13.64 6.21
C ASN A 75 -9.16 14.58 5.04
N LEU A 76 -8.71 14.27 3.85
CA LEU A 76 -9.00 14.94 2.57
C LEU A 76 -9.87 14.06 1.65
N SER A 77 -10.56 13.05 2.19
CA SER A 77 -11.40 12.15 1.36
C SER A 77 -12.42 12.95 0.57
N SER A 78 -12.52 12.68 -0.73
CA SER A 78 -13.38 13.40 -1.67
C SER A 78 -13.13 14.93 -1.76
N ALA A 79 -11.99 15.41 -1.28
CA ALA A 79 -11.61 16.82 -1.45
C ALA A 79 -11.32 17.13 -2.92
N VAL A 80 -11.57 18.36 -3.33
CA VAL A 80 -11.25 18.86 -4.67
C VAL A 80 -9.92 19.59 -4.60
N LEU A 81 -8.88 18.99 -5.16
CA LEU A 81 -7.51 19.53 -5.25
C LEU A 81 -7.14 19.82 -6.71
N TYR A 82 -8.16 20.01 -7.55
CA TYR A 82 -8.03 20.22 -8.98
C TYR A 82 -7.09 21.40 -9.31
N GLY A 83 -6.01 21.10 -10.05
CA GLY A 83 -5.01 22.09 -10.43
C GLY A 83 -4.28 22.76 -9.26
N ALA A 84 -4.32 22.17 -8.07
CA ALA A 84 -3.62 22.69 -6.90
C ALA A 84 -2.09 22.45 -7.00
N ASP A 85 -1.33 23.37 -6.45
CA ASP A 85 0.13 23.27 -6.35
C ASP A 85 0.53 22.76 -4.95
N LEU A 86 0.79 21.47 -4.85
CA LEU A 86 1.19 20.76 -3.63
C LEU A 86 2.68 20.43 -3.60
N ARG A 87 3.52 21.13 -4.35
CA ARG A 87 4.96 20.85 -4.39
C ARG A 87 5.59 20.92 -3.01
N GLY A 88 6.30 19.83 -2.64
CA GLY A 88 6.94 19.71 -1.34
C GLY A 88 5.97 19.69 -0.15
N ALA A 89 4.68 19.52 -0.36
CA ALA A 89 3.70 19.38 0.72
C ALA A 89 3.93 18.07 1.51
N VAL A 90 3.59 18.09 2.79
CA VAL A 90 3.65 16.91 3.67
C VAL A 90 2.23 16.35 3.82
N LEU A 91 2.01 15.15 3.29
CA LEU A 91 0.74 14.44 3.30
C LEU A 91 0.90 13.05 3.97
N HIS A 92 1.88 12.91 4.86
CA HIS A 92 2.14 11.67 5.58
C HIS A 92 0.86 11.18 6.30
N GLY A 93 0.46 9.92 6.06
CA GLY A 93 -0.73 9.35 6.67
C GLY A 93 -2.06 10.00 6.27
N ALA A 94 -2.07 10.98 5.35
CA ALA A 94 -3.29 11.66 4.92
C ALA A 94 -4.25 10.72 4.20
N ARG A 95 -5.55 10.99 4.33
CA ARG A 95 -6.61 10.26 3.62
C ARG A 95 -7.12 11.09 2.46
N LEU A 96 -6.83 10.66 1.23
CA LEU A 96 -7.25 11.29 -0.02
C LEU A 96 -8.17 10.36 -0.84
N ASP A 97 -8.85 9.43 -0.18
CA ASP A 97 -9.74 8.48 -0.84
C ASP A 97 -10.76 9.23 -1.71
N ARG A 98 -10.85 8.91 -2.99
CA ARG A 98 -11.73 9.57 -3.99
C ARG A 98 -11.50 11.07 -4.15
N ALA A 99 -10.33 11.59 -3.80
CA ALA A 99 -9.99 12.99 -4.05
C ALA A 99 -9.82 13.26 -5.55
N ASP A 100 -10.22 14.46 -5.97
CA ASP A 100 -9.97 14.97 -7.32
C ASP A 100 -8.63 15.73 -7.34
N LEU A 101 -7.59 15.06 -7.82
CA LEU A 101 -6.23 15.61 -7.95
C LEU A 101 -5.88 15.96 -9.40
N ARG A 102 -6.85 15.95 -10.33
CA ARG A 102 -6.58 16.20 -11.75
C ARG A 102 -5.83 17.50 -11.97
N GLY A 103 -4.73 17.41 -12.74
CA GLY A 103 -3.88 18.56 -13.04
C GLY A 103 -3.14 19.16 -11.84
N ALA A 104 -3.11 18.49 -10.68
CA ALA A 104 -2.35 18.94 -9.51
C ALA A 104 -0.85 18.66 -9.67
N SER A 105 -0.01 19.48 -9.03
CA SER A 105 1.44 19.22 -8.91
C SER A 105 1.77 18.77 -7.48
N LEU A 106 2.25 17.53 -7.34
CA LEU A 106 2.73 16.95 -6.09
C LEU A 106 4.24 16.69 -6.13
N ARG A 107 4.96 17.41 -6.99
CA ARG A 107 6.39 17.21 -7.17
C ARG A 107 7.15 17.35 -5.85
N GLY A 108 7.90 16.30 -5.48
CA GLY A 108 8.66 16.25 -4.23
C GLY A 108 7.79 16.22 -2.96
N ALA A 109 6.48 16.02 -3.05
CA ALA A 109 5.61 15.87 -1.87
C ALA A 109 5.88 14.54 -1.15
N ASP A 110 5.61 14.51 0.16
CA ASP A 110 5.70 13.29 0.98
C ASP A 110 4.29 12.75 1.28
N LEU A 111 3.90 11.69 0.60
CA LEU A 111 2.64 10.96 0.77
C LEU A 111 2.88 9.58 1.41
N THR A 112 3.95 9.42 2.19
CA THR A 112 4.27 8.14 2.85
C THR A 112 3.09 7.68 3.70
N GLY A 113 2.61 6.44 3.46
CA GLY A 113 1.48 5.86 4.18
C GLY A 113 0.13 6.53 3.90
N ALA A 114 0.03 7.46 2.94
CA ALA A 114 -1.23 8.09 2.58
C ALA A 114 -2.19 7.11 1.90
N ARG A 115 -3.50 7.36 2.01
CA ARG A 115 -4.55 6.60 1.34
C ARG A 115 -5.13 7.42 0.20
N LEU A 116 -5.09 6.88 -1.01
CA LEU A 116 -5.55 7.52 -2.24
C LEU A 116 -6.46 6.55 -3.03
N GLN A 117 -7.24 5.72 -2.34
CA GLN A 117 -8.12 4.75 -3.00
C GLN A 117 -9.10 5.48 -3.91
N ASP A 118 -9.21 5.02 -5.16
CA ASP A 118 -10.06 5.59 -6.21
C ASP A 118 -9.82 7.09 -6.48
N ALA A 119 -8.66 7.65 -6.12
CA ALA A 119 -8.32 9.04 -6.42
C ALA A 119 -8.16 9.26 -7.93
N ASP A 120 -8.60 10.42 -8.41
CA ASP A 120 -8.47 10.81 -9.82
C ASP A 120 -7.25 11.70 -10.02
N MET A 121 -6.22 11.20 -10.70
CA MET A 121 -4.96 11.88 -10.99
C MET A 121 -4.74 12.09 -12.50
N ARG A 122 -5.79 12.09 -13.30
CA ARG A 122 -5.68 12.34 -14.74
C ARG A 122 -5.28 13.77 -15.05
N ASP A 123 -5.06 14.03 -16.32
CA ASP A 123 -4.87 15.39 -16.83
C ASP A 123 -6.04 16.28 -16.42
N GLY A 124 -5.75 17.55 -16.13
CA GLY A 124 -6.74 18.57 -15.81
C GLY A 124 -6.71 19.70 -16.83
N VAL A 125 -7.87 20.33 -17.05
CA VAL A 125 -7.97 21.56 -17.85
C VAL A 125 -8.79 22.55 -17.07
N ILE A 126 -8.18 23.64 -16.59
CA ILE A 126 -8.88 24.70 -15.86
C ILE A 126 -9.53 25.68 -16.86
N ALA A 127 -10.82 25.91 -16.70
CA ALA A 127 -11.48 26.99 -17.44
C ALA A 127 -11.35 28.29 -16.63
N GLU A 128 -10.61 29.27 -17.14
CA GLU A 128 -10.52 30.62 -16.58
C GLU A 128 -11.34 31.59 -17.44
N ARG A 129 -11.99 32.58 -16.82
CA ARG A 129 -12.53 33.73 -17.56
C ARG A 129 -11.40 34.67 -17.88
N ASP A 130 -11.25 35.01 -19.16
CA ASP A 130 -10.35 36.08 -19.58
C ASP A 130 -10.86 37.44 -19.15
N THR A 131 -10.07 38.51 -19.40
CA THR A 131 -10.43 39.89 -19.06
C THR A 131 -11.65 40.40 -19.81
N THR A 132 -12.10 39.70 -20.85
CA THR A 132 -13.29 40.03 -21.65
C THR A 132 -14.51 39.23 -21.24
N GLY A 133 -14.38 38.32 -20.23
CA GLY A 133 -15.45 37.47 -19.72
C GLY A 133 -15.63 36.15 -20.47
N ASN A 134 -14.83 35.90 -21.52
CA ASN A 134 -14.88 34.64 -22.26
C ASN A 134 -14.17 33.53 -21.50
N MET A 135 -14.71 32.30 -21.61
CA MET A 135 -14.07 31.12 -21.04
C MET A 135 -12.87 30.74 -21.89
N ARG A 136 -11.69 30.81 -21.32
CA ARG A 136 -10.47 30.22 -21.88
C ARG A 136 -10.11 28.93 -21.15
N LEU A 137 -9.84 27.88 -21.91
CA LEU A 137 -9.26 26.68 -21.37
C LEU A 137 -7.78 26.96 -21.09
N LYS A 138 -7.40 27.05 -19.83
CA LYS A 138 -6.02 27.10 -19.42
C LYS A 138 -5.64 25.67 -19.00
N LYS A 139 -4.66 25.10 -19.70
CA LYS A 139 -4.01 23.93 -19.15
C LYS A 139 -3.32 24.35 -17.86
N PRO A 140 -3.40 23.57 -16.77
CA PRO A 140 -2.52 23.76 -15.62
C PRO A 140 -1.08 23.90 -16.12
N ASP A 141 -0.20 24.52 -15.36
CA ASP A 141 1.22 24.67 -15.73
C ASP A 141 1.89 23.31 -16.07
N HIS A 142 1.20 22.21 -15.77
CA HIS A 142 1.55 20.83 -16.11
C HIS A 142 0.36 20.13 -16.78
N ASP A 143 0.57 19.51 -17.94
CA ASP A 143 -0.47 18.81 -18.72
C ASP A 143 -1.02 17.58 -17.98
N ALA A 144 -0.23 16.96 -17.08
CA ALA A 144 -0.58 15.80 -16.26
C ALA A 144 -0.29 16.05 -14.78
N VAL A 145 -0.86 15.26 -13.89
CA VAL A 145 -0.45 15.26 -12.49
C VAL A 145 1.05 14.95 -12.40
N ASP A 146 1.79 15.84 -11.74
CA ASP A 146 3.24 15.72 -11.57
C ASP A 146 3.58 15.17 -10.18
N LEU A 147 4.01 13.91 -10.14
CA LEU A 147 4.53 13.21 -8.96
C LEU A 147 6.06 13.14 -8.95
N GLY A 148 6.74 13.85 -9.86
CA GLY A 148 8.19 13.73 -10.04
C GLY A 148 8.98 13.85 -8.74
N GLY A 149 9.67 12.78 -8.33
CA GLY A 149 10.43 12.72 -7.09
C GLY A 149 9.59 12.75 -5.80
N ALA A 150 8.27 12.59 -5.88
CA ALA A 150 7.41 12.43 -4.70
C ALA A 150 7.69 11.09 -3.99
N ARG A 151 7.33 11.00 -2.71
CA ARG A 151 7.43 9.79 -1.90
C ARG A 151 6.03 9.25 -1.63
N LEU A 152 5.72 8.07 -2.17
CA LEU A 152 4.48 7.33 -1.95
C LEU A 152 4.77 5.97 -1.31
N VAL A 153 5.77 5.93 -0.43
CA VAL A 153 6.21 4.70 0.24
C VAL A 153 5.07 4.17 1.10
N ALA A 154 4.69 2.90 0.86
CA ALA A 154 3.57 2.23 1.53
C ALA A 154 2.22 2.98 1.40
N ALA A 155 2.06 3.85 0.43
CA ALA A 155 0.77 4.48 0.14
C ALA A 155 -0.21 3.48 -0.48
N ASP A 156 -1.50 3.65 -0.20
CA ASP A 156 -2.56 2.84 -0.81
C ASP A 156 -3.25 3.64 -1.93
N LEU A 157 -2.99 3.23 -3.17
CA LEU A 157 -3.53 3.80 -4.40
C LEU A 157 -4.51 2.83 -5.09
N THR A 158 -5.07 1.85 -4.37
CA THR A 158 -5.98 0.88 -4.96
C THR A 158 -7.07 1.57 -5.80
N GLY A 159 -7.23 1.16 -7.05
CA GLY A 159 -8.22 1.69 -7.98
C GLY A 159 -7.96 3.11 -8.48
N ALA A 160 -6.89 3.78 -8.08
CA ALA A 160 -6.60 5.15 -8.49
C ALA A 160 -6.42 5.27 -10.02
N ASN A 161 -6.94 6.35 -10.61
CA ASN A 161 -6.73 6.64 -12.01
C ASN A 161 -5.54 7.60 -12.19
N MET A 162 -4.44 7.05 -12.66
CA MET A 162 -3.16 7.72 -12.88
C MET A 162 -2.78 7.76 -14.37
N THR A 163 -3.78 7.78 -15.25
CA THR A 163 -3.54 7.84 -16.71
C THR A 163 -2.70 9.05 -17.07
N GLY A 164 -1.59 8.83 -17.77
CA GLY A 164 -0.69 9.88 -18.23
C GLY A 164 0.15 10.56 -17.15
N VAL A 165 0.08 10.12 -15.88
CA VAL A 165 0.79 10.75 -14.77
C VAL A 165 2.30 10.88 -15.03
N ALA A 166 2.88 12.02 -14.66
CA ALA A 166 4.32 12.23 -14.66
C ALA A 166 4.92 11.80 -13.30
N ALA A 167 5.34 10.54 -13.18
CA ALA A 167 5.85 9.93 -11.95
C ALA A 167 7.33 9.50 -12.06
N GLY A 168 8.11 10.24 -12.83
CA GLY A 168 9.54 9.96 -12.95
C GLY A 168 10.28 10.12 -11.62
N ARG A 169 11.11 9.14 -11.26
CA ARG A 169 11.87 9.09 -9.98
C ARG A 169 11.00 9.09 -8.72
N THR A 170 9.71 8.84 -8.84
CA THR A 170 8.79 8.71 -7.70
C THR A 170 9.12 7.45 -6.92
N ASP A 171 9.01 7.52 -5.59
CA ASP A 171 9.25 6.38 -4.71
C ASP A 171 7.92 5.73 -4.30
N PHE A 172 7.57 4.62 -4.94
CA PHE A 172 6.41 3.77 -4.66
C PHE A 172 6.82 2.49 -3.90
N THR A 173 7.95 2.48 -3.19
CA THR A 173 8.38 1.30 -2.46
C THR A 173 7.28 0.79 -1.54
N ASP A 174 6.95 -0.50 -1.62
CA ASP A 174 5.89 -1.18 -0.86
C ASP A 174 4.48 -0.56 -1.02
N ALA A 175 4.24 0.31 -2.01
CA ALA A 175 2.91 0.87 -2.26
C ALA A 175 1.93 -0.18 -2.78
N VAL A 176 0.64 0.03 -2.51
CA VAL A 176 -0.47 -0.77 -3.03
C VAL A 176 -1.05 -0.05 -4.25
N LEU A 177 -0.85 -0.61 -5.44
CA LEU A 177 -1.29 -0.09 -6.74
C LEU A 177 -2.27 -1.07 -7.41
N VAL A 178 -3.02 -1.81 -6.60
CA VAL A 178 -3.95 -2.85 -7.07
C VAL A 178 -5.05 -2.20 -7.93
N ASN A 179 -5.27 -2.75 -9.12
CA ASN A 179 -6.24 -2.26 -10.10
C ASN A 179 -6.07 -0.79 -10.50
N CYS A 180 -4.88 -0.19 -10.29
CA CYS A 180 -4.61 1.16 -10.77
C CYS A 180 -4.62 1.25 -12.29
N VAL A 181 -5.09 2.38 -12.82
CA VAL A 181 -4.95 2.71 -14.23
C VAL A 181 -3.74 3.61 -14.41
N LEU A 182 -2.64 3.05 -14.94
CA LEU A 182 -1.36 3.72 -15.19
C LEU A 182 -1.06 3.81 -16.69
N THR A 183 -2.09 3.76 -17.53
CA THR A 183 -1.92 3.83 -18.98
C THR A 183 -1.17 5.08 -19.39
N ARG A 184 -0.12 4.92 -20.22
CA ARG A 184 0.75 6.01 -20.70
C ARG A 184 1.44 6.81 -19.58
N ALA A 185 1.49 6.31 -18.35
CA ALA A 185 2.21 6.95 -17.25
C ALA A 185 3.72 6.99 -17.52
N ASN A 186 4.37 8.08 -17.11
CA ASN A 186 5.83 8.16 -17.13
C ASN A 186 6.38 7.75 -15.77
N LEU A 187 6.87 6.51 -15.68
CA LEU A 187 7.48 5.89 -14.50
C LEU A 187 9.01 5.76 -14.62
N THR A 188 9.64 6.56 -15.49
CA THR A 188 11.10 6.49 -15.72
C THR A 188 11.87 6.61 -14.41
N SER A 189 12.74 5.62 -14.13
CA SER A 189 13.54 5.54 -12.90
C SER A 189 12.70 5.56 -11.61
N ALA A 190 11.41 5.25 -11.65
CA ALA A 190 10.59 5.11 -10.45
C ALA A 190 11.04 3.89 -9.62
N LYS A 191 10.89 3.99 -8.30
CA LYS A 191 11.14 2.87 -7.38
C LYS A 191 9.80 2.22 -7.04
N LEU A 192 9.64 0.98 -7.47
CA LEU A 192 8.46 0.16 -7.24
C LEU A 192 8.84 -1.15 -6.49
N ASP A 193 9.96 -1.11 -5.76
CA ASP A 193 10.45 -2.28 -5.01
C ASP A 193 9.38 -2.72 -4.00
N GLY A 194 8.99 -3.99 -4.05
CA GLY A 194 7.98 -4.56 -3.16
C GLY A 194 6.55 -4.06 -3.41
N ALA A 195 6.30 -3.18 -4.38
CA ALA A 195 4.96 -2.67 -4.67
C ALA A 195 4.02 -3.79 -5.15
N ASN A 196 2.73 -3.67 -4.82
CA ASN A 196 1.69 -4.55 -5.34
C ASN A 196 0.92 -3.87 -6.47
N LEU A 197 1.16 -4.30 -7.71
CA LEU A 197 0.50 -3.81 -8.92
C LEU A 197 -0.56 -4.80 -9.45
N SER A 198 -1.02 -5.76 -8.66
CA SER A 198 -1.97 -6.78 -9.13
C SER A 198 -3.16 -6.14 -9.87
N GLY A 199 -3.44 -6.62 -11.08
CA GLY A 199 -4.52 -6.13 -11.92
C GLY A 199 -4.34 -4.72 -12.49
N ALA A 200 -3.21 -4.04 -12.26
CA ALA A 200 -2.97 -2.70 -12.78
C ALA A 200 -2.84 -2.68 -14.31
N ASP A 201 -3.25 -1.58 -14.94
CA ASP A 201 -3.09 -1.36 -16.36
C ASP A 201 -1.92 -0.38 -16.62
N LEU A 202 -0.78 -0.93 -17.06
CA LEU A 202 0.44 -0.21 -17.42
C LEU A 202 0.59 -0.10 -18.96
N SER A 203 -0.48 -0.28 -19.73
CA SER A 203 -0.40 -0.23 -21.20
C SER A 203 0.15 1.11 -21.68
N GLY A 204 1.20 1.06 -22.49
CA GLY A 204 1.90 2.22 -23.01
C GLY A 204 2.70 3.01 -21.96
N ALA A 205 2.83 2.52 -20.73
CA ALA A 205 3.61 3.20 -19.69
C ALA A 205 5.12 3.14 -20.00
N ASN A 206 5.84 4.16 -19.57
CA ASN A 206 7.30 4.22 -19.67
C ASN A 206 7.94 3.85 -18.32
N LEU A 207 8.43 2.61 -18.22
CA LEU A 207 9.11 2.04 -17.06
C LEU A 207 10.64 2.00 -17.23
N LYS A 208 11.19 2.75 -18.20
CA LYS A 208 12.63 2.75 -18.46
C LYS A 208 13.41 3.01 -17.16
N ASP A 209 14.40 2.14 -16.89
CA ASP A 209 15.27 2.22 -15.69
C ASP A 209 14.50 2.17 -14.36
N ALA A 210 13.23 1.76 -14.34
CA ALA A 210 12.46 1.60 -13.10
C ALA A 210 12.92 0.35 -12.32
N ARG A 211 12.72 0.36 -11.00
CA ARG A 211 13.06 -0.76 -10.12
C ARG A 211 11.77 -1.39 -9.61
N LEU A 212 11.61 -2.69 -9.91
CA LEU A 212 10.45 -3.49 -9.48
C LEU A 212 10.87 -4.71 -8.63
N ARG A 213 12.00 -4.64 -7.92
CA ARG A 213 12.49 -5.79 -7.16
C ARG A 213 11.44 -6.28 -6.16
N GLY A 214 11.11 -7.57 -6.26
CA GLY A 214 10.12 -8.18 -5.37
C GLY A 214 8.70 -7.61 -5.52
N ALA A 215 8.39 -6.85 -6.56
CA ALA A 215 7.04 -6.37 -6.83
C ALA A 215 6.09 -7.52 -7.24
N VAL A 216 4.78 -7.30 -7.06
CA VAL A 216 3.73 -8.22 -7.50
C VAL A 216 3.07 -7.65 -8.75
N LEU A 217 3.13 -8.41 -9.86
CA LEU A 217 2.61 -8.04 -11.19
C LEU A 217 1.55 -9.05 -11.69
N VAL A 218 0.82 -9.67 -10.80
CA VAL A 218 -0.22 -10.65 -11.15
C VAL A 218 -1.38 -9.95 -11.86
N GLY A 219 -1.76 -10.39 -13.05
CA GLY A 219 -2.83 -9.80 -13.85
C GLY A 219 -2.54 -8.41 -14.41
N VAL A 220 -1.27 -7.99 -14.44
CA VAL A 220 -0.88 -6.67 -14.94
C VAL A 220 -0.90 -6.65 -16.47
N LYS A 221 -1.49 -5.59 -17.05
CA LYS A 221 -1.40 -5.32 -18.49
C LYS A 221 -0.18 -4.47 -18.79
N LEU A 222 0.65 -4.96 -19.73
CA LEU A 222 1.92 -4.33 -20.13
C LEU A 222 1.99 -4.08 -21.65
N GLU A 223 0.86 -4.07 -22.35
CA GLU A 223 0.84 -3.86 -23.82
C GLU A 223 1.52 -2.54 -24.18
N ASN A 224 2.53 -2.60 -25.04
CA ASN A 224 3.34 -1.47 -25.47
C ASN A 224 4.07 -0.70 -24.34
N ALA A 225 4.24 -1.29 -23.17
CA ALA A 225 5.04 -0.69 -22.11
C ALA A 225 6.53 -0.70 -22.46
N MET A 226 7.22 0.39 -22.16
CA MET A 226 8.67 0.52 -22.38
C MET A 226 9.42 0.09 -21.13
N MET A 227 10.11 -1.06 -21.18
CA MET A 227 10.78 -1.66 -20.03
C MET A 227 12.32 -1.73 -20.16
N ALA A 228 12.91 -0.93 -21.01
CA ALA A 228 14.37 -0.92 -21.17
C ALA A 228 15.08 -0.54 -19.87
N GLY A 229 16.01 -1.37 -19.41
CA GLY A 229 16.75 -1.13 -18.15
C GLY A 229 15.95 -1.35 -16.88
N THR A 230 14.71 -1.86 -16.96
CA THR A 230 13.89 -2.15 -15.78
C THR A 230 14.46 -3.33 -14.98
N ASP A 231 14.62 -3.16 -13.66
CA ASP A 231 15.06 -4.23 -12.76
C ASP A 231 13.83 -4.99 -12.22
N THR A 232 13.68 -6.24 -12.66
CA THR A 232 12.56 -7.12 -12.31
C THR A 232 12.96 -8.29 -11.41
N GLN A 233 14.08 -8.19 -10.69
CA GLN A 233 14.55 -9.27 -9.83
C GLN A 233 13.49 -9.61 -8.76
N GLY A 234 13.11 -10.89 -8.65
CA GLY A 234 12.15 -11.36 -7.64
C GLY A 234 10.70 -10.90 -7.84
N VAL A 235 10.37 -10.32 -9.00
CA VAL A 235 8.97 -10.00 -9.38
C VAL A 235 8.13 -11.26 -9.37
N LEU A 236 6.92 -11.21 -8.84
CA LEU A 236 5.91 -12.25 -8.94
C LEU A 236 4.90 -11.87 -10.03
N ASP A 237 4.84 -12.65 -11.09
CA ASP A 237 3.95 -12.49 -12.25
C ASP A 237 2.96 -13.68 -12.37
N ASP A 238 2.17 -13.73 -13.44
CA ASP A 238 1.20 -14.80 -13.68
C ASP A 238 1.82 -16.16 -14.02
N LYS A 239 3.12 -16.20 -14.29
CA LYS A 239 3.78 -17.45 -14.63
C LYS A 239 3.77 -18.39 -13.43
N PRO A 240 3.30 -19.64 -13.60
CA PRO A 240 3.38 -20.65 -12.57
C PRO A 240 4.85 -20.82 -12.11
N ARG A 241 5.04 -20.89 -10.81
CA ARG A 241 6.35 -21.06 -10.20
C ARG A 241 6.38 -22.30 -9.31
N GLY A 242 7.59 -22.75 -9.05
CA GLY A 242 7.78 -23.86 -8.13
C GLY A 242 7.37 -25.22 -8.69
N ARG A 243 6.95 -26.10 -7.81
CA ARG A 243 6.61 -27.48 -8.11
C ARG A 243 5.19 -27.59 -8.68
N PRO A 244 4.93 -28.38 -9.72
CA PRO A 244 3.60 -28.59 -10.29
C PRO A 244 2.62 -29.21 -9.27
N LEU A 245 1.38 -28.72 -9.20
CA LEU A 245 0.32 -29.29 -8.33
C LEU A 245 0.04 -30.76 -8.63
N ALA A 246 0.23 -31.18 -9.90
CA ALA A 246 0.03 -32.58 -10.31
C ALA A 246 0.91 -33.57 -9.55
N GLU A 247 2.05 -33.15 -8.99
CA GLU A 247 2.91 -34.00 -8.19
C GLU A 247 2.31 -34.41 -6.84
N LEU A 248 1.22 -33.78 -6.41
CA LEU A 248 0.44 -34.23 -5.25
C LEU A 248 -0.25 -35.57 -5.51
N GLY A 249 -0.46 -35.93 -6.78
CA GLY A 249 -1.14 -37.15 -7.19
C GLY A 249 -2.66 -37.15 -6.96
N VAL A 250 -3.19 -36.07 -6.42
CA VAL A 250 -4.64 -35.83 -6.22
C VAL A 250 -4.93 -34.34 -6.42
N PRO A 251 -6.18 -33.94 -6.71
CA PRO A 251 -6.57 -32.53 -6.71
C PRO A 251 -6.24 -31.86 -5.37
N ILE A 252 -5.88 -30.58 -5.40
CA ILE A 252 -5.46 -29.84 -4.20
C ILE A 252 -6.53 -29.83 -3.10
N GLU A 253 -7.81 -29.75 -3.45
CA GLU A 253 -8.92 -29.82 -2.50
C GLU A 253 -8.95 -31.16 -1.74
N GLU A 254 -8.71 -32.24 -2.47
CA GLU A 254 -8.65 -33.57 -1.89
C GLU A 254 -7.39 -33.73 -1.02
N ALA A 255 -6.27 -33.14 -1.44
CA ALA A 255 -5.04 -33.12 -0.63
C ALA A 255 -5.28 -32.43 0.72
N PHE A 256 -5.94 -31.26 0.74
CA PHE A 256 -6.29 -30.57 1.98
C PHE A 256 -7.26 -31.36 2.85
N ARG A 257 -8.27 -31.98 2.25
CA ARG A 257 -9.23 -32.84 2.97
C ARG A 257 -8.54 -34.03 3.65
N LEU A 258 -7.68 -34.73 2.91
CA LEU A 258 -6.94 -35.88 3.41
C LEU A 258 -5.88 -35.47 4.46
N TYR A 259 -5.21 -34.32 4.26
CA TYR A 259 -4.27 -33.77 5.23
C TYR A 259 -4.95 -33.44 6.55
N ARG A 260 -6.08 -32.71 6.48
CA ARG A 260 -6.88 -32.39 7.66
C ARG A 260 -7.29 -33.65 8.43
N MET A 261 -7.78 -34.67 7.73
CA MET A 261 -8.12 -35.95 8.34
C MET A 261 -6.91 -36.60 9.03
N TRP A 262 -5.73 -36.49 8.41
CA TRP A 262 -4.49 -37.02 8.99
C TRP A 262 -4.14 -36.29 10.30
N VAL A 263 -4.26 -34.94 10.33
CA VAL A 263 -4.03 -34.12 11.53
C VAL A 263 -5.04 -34.46 12.63
N GLU A 264 -6.33 -34.47 12.33
CA GLU A 264 -7.42 -34.67 13.29
C GLU A 264 -7.40 -36.09 13.90
N THR A 265 -6.90 -37.07 13.18
CA THR A 265 -6.84 -38.46 13.64
C THR A 265 -5.48 -38.85 14.20
N GLY A 266 -4.52 -37.96 14.28
CA GLY A 266 -3.15 -38.26 14.69
C GLY A 266 -2.46 -39.25 13.77
N GLY A 267 -2.68 -39.17 12.47
CA GLY A 267 -2.09 -39.99 11.43
C GLY A 267 -2.77 -41.35 11.20
N ARG A 268 -3.88 -41.64 11.90
CA ARG A 268 -4.58 -42.94 11.76
C ARG A 268 -5.44 -43.00 10.47
N GLN A 269 -5.89 -41.87 9.96
CA GLN A 269 -6.65 -41.77 8.72
C GLN A 269 -6.13 -40.56 7.92
N GLY A 270 -6.50 -40.48 6.65
CA GLY A 270 -6.05 -39.42 5.76
C GLY A 270 -4.63 -39.69 5.22
N ARG A 271 -3.95 -38.62 4.81
CA ARG A 271 -2.61 -38.73 4.21
C ARG A 271 -1.79 -37.48 4.50
N LEU A 272 -0.51 -37.68 4.81
CA LEU A 272 0.48 -36.62 4.89
C LEU A 272 0.86 -36.15 3.47
N PHE A 273 0.90 -34.84 3.26
CA PHE A 273 1.35 -34.24 2.01
C PHE A 273 2.50 -33.27 2.27
N ASP A 274 3.37 -33.15 1.29
CA ASP A 274 4.38 -32.11 1.21
C ASP A 274 3.91 -31.03 0.25
N PHE A 275 3.61 -29.84 0.77
CA PHE A 275 3.17 -28.66 0.02
C PHE A 275 4.33 -27.71 -0.29
N SER A 276 5.57 -28.07 -0.01
CA SER A 276 6.75 -27.23 -0.22
C SER A 276 6.90 -26.86 -1.69
N ARG A 277 7.24 -25.59 -1.94
CA ARG A 277 7.44 -24.99 -3.27
C ARG A 277 6.25 -25.09 -4.22
N LEU A 278 5.05 -25.35 -3.77
CA LEU A 278 3.85 -25.27 -4.60
C LEU A 278 3.43 -23.81 -4.80
N ASP A 279 2.90 -23.50 -5.97
CA ASP A 279 2.22 -22.23 -6.23
C ASP A 279 0.72 -22.40 -5.96
N LEU A 280 0.27 -21.87 -4.82
CA LEU A 280 -1.10 -22.01 -4.34
C LEU A 280 -1.93 -20.72 -4.48
N ARG A 281 -1.45 -19.70 -5.20
CA ARG A 281 -2.14 -18.41 -5.35
C ARG A 281 -3.56 -18.50 -5.90
N HIS A 282 -3.86 -19.54 -6.65
CA HIS A 282 -5.13 -19.69 -7.37
C HIS A 282 -6.14 -20.61 -6.68
N ILE A 283 -5.84 -21.10 -5.46
CA ILE A 283 -6.76 -22.03 -4.76
C ILE A 283 -7.96 -21.32 -4.11
N GLY A 284 -8.05 -20.00 -4.19
CA GLY A 284 -9.08 -19.19 -3.54
C GLY A 284 -8.91 -19.07 -2.03
N ALA A 285 -9.80 -18.31 -1.37
CA ALA A 285 -9.77 -18.09 0.08
C ALA A 285 -9.89 -19.40 0.86
N ARG A 286 -9.12 -19.53 1.95
CA ARG A 286 -9.08 -20.73 2.82
C ARG A 286 -9.09 -20.33 4.31
N PRO A 287 -10.02 -19.50 4.79
CA PRO A 287 -10.07 -19.15 6.20
C PRO A 287 -10.28 -20.41 7.05
N GLY A 288 -9.53 -20.52 8.16
CA GLY A 288 -9.60 -21.64 9.08
C GLY A 288 -9.04 -22.96 8.54
N ILE A 289 -8.25 -22.95 7.45
CA ILE A 289 -7.61 -24.16 6.92
C ILE A 289 -6.70 -24.81 7.97
N VAL A 290 -6.71 -26.15 8.02
CA VAL A 290 -5.86 -26.94 8.95
C VAL A 290 -4.62 -27.41 8.24
N LEU A 291 -3.48 -26.82 8.61
CA LEU A 291 -2.14 -27.09 8.06
C LEU A 291 -1.11 -27.23 9.21
N THR A 292 -1.56 -27.70 10.37
CA THR A 292 -0.72 -27.95 11.54
C THR A 292 0.42 -28.92 11.19
N GLY A 293 1.67 -28.48 11.40
CA GLY A 293 2.87 -29.26 11.11
C GLY A 293 3.17 -29.47 9.62
N ALA A 294 2.47 -28.79 8.72
CA ALA A 294 2.64 -28.97 7.27
C ALA A 294 4.04 -28.59 6.80
N SER A 295 4.56 -29.37 5.85
CA SER A 295 5.77 -29.01 5.09
C SER A 295 5.35 -28.08 3.94
N MET A 296 5.77 -26.79 4.01
CA MET A 296 5.37 -25.71 3.12
C MET A 296 6.56 -24.77 2.82
N ASP A 297 7.79 -25.25 2.96
CA ASP A 297 8.97 -24.41 2.69
C ASP A 297 8.97 -23.92 1.25
N GLY A 298 9.16 -22.59 1.05
CA GLY A 298 9.15 -21.94 -0.25
C GLY A 298 7.80 -21.98 -0.98
N VAL A 299 6.69 -22.26 -0.28
CA VAL A 299 5.34 -22.23 -0.85
C VAL A 299 4.97 -20.80 -1.26
N ILE A 300 4.21 -20.63 -2.34
CA ILE A 300 3.71 -19.33 -2.79
C ILE A 300 2.22 -19.23 -2.45
N LEU A 301 1.91 -18.37 -1.49
CA LEU A 301 0.56 -18.13 -0.95
C LEU A 301 0.10 -16.67 -1.14
N GLN A 302 0.86 -15.87 -1.88
CA GLN A 302 0.66 -14.43 -2.01
C GLN A 302 -0.81 -14.07 -2.25
N GLY A 303 -1.32 -13.13 -1.47
CA GLY A 303 -2.68 -12.59 -1.58
C GLY A 303 -3.80 -13.50 -1.07
N LEU A 304 -3.48 -14.68 -0.51
CA LEU A 304 -4.52 -15.58 -0.01
C LEU A 304 -5.14 -15.11 1.30
N ASP A 305 -6.42 -15.36 1.44
CA ASP A 305 -7.12 -15.26 2.72
C ASP A 305 -6.97 -16.58 3.49
N LEU A 306 -6.13 -16.53 4.52
CA LEU A 306 -5.80 -17.60 5.47
C LEU A 306 -6.20 -17.20 6.90
N ALA A 307 -7.18 -16.29 7.04
CA ALA A 307 -7.63 -15.85 8.35
C ALA A 307 -7.98 -17.05 9.25
N ARG A 308 -7.50 -17.01 10.48
CA ARG A 308 -7.73 -18.07 11.48
C ARG A 308 -7.24 -19.47 11.06
N ALA A 309 -6.30 -19.56 10.12
CA ALA A 309 -5.68 -20.84 9.73
C ALA A 309 -4.94 -21.47 10.91
N SER A 310 -4.97 -22.80 11.00
CA SER A 310 -4.20 -23.59 11.96
C SER A 310 -2.86 -23.99 11.34
N LEU A 311 -1.81 -23.27 11.69
CA LEU A 311 -0.45 -23.39 11.14
C LEU A 311 0.60 -23.71 12.22
N GLN A 312 0.18 -24.25 13.37
CA GLN A 312 1.08 -24.60 14.47
C GLN A 312 2.19 -25.53 14.00
N GLY A 313 3.44 -25.14 14.26
CA GLY A 313 4.61 -25.95 13.89
C GLY A 313 4.79 -26.14 12.38
N ALA A 314 4.07 -25.43 11.53
CA ALA A 314 4.23 -25.49 10.08
C ALA A 314 5.63 -25.04 9.65
N LYS A 315 6.19 -25.68 8.63
CA LYS A 315 7.46 -25.31 8.01
C LYS A 315 7.17 -24.38 6.84
N LEU A 316 7.43 -23.10 7.01
CA LEU A 316 7.15 -22.01 6.08
C LEU A 316 8.43 -21.22 5.76
N ALA A 317 9.61 -21.84 5.90
CA ALA A 317 10.86 -21.17 5.57
C ALA A 317 10.84 -20.70 4.10
N GLU A 318 11.27 -19.44 3.85
CA GLU A 318 11.30 -18.84 2.51
C GLU A 318 9.92 -18.77 1.80
N ALA A 319 8.81 -18.98 2.51
CA ALA A 319 7.47 -18.89 1.94
C ALA A 319 7.14 -17.46 1.46
N ASP A 320 6.39 -17.35 0.36
CA ASP A 320 5.85 -16.08 -0.12
C ASP A 320 4.44 -15.86 0.42
N LEU A 321 4.36 -15.06 1.47
CA LEU A 321 3.14 -14.71 2.20
C LEU A 321 2.77 -13.22 2.01
N ARG A 322 3.31 -12.57 0.98
CA ARG A 322 3.03 -11.16 0.70
C ARG A 322 1.53 -10.95 0.53
N ASP A 323 1.00 -9.87 1.10
CA ASP A 323 -0.41 -9.49 1.01
C ASP A 323 -1.41 -10.56 1.52
N CYS A 324 -0.96 -11.61 2.25
CA CYS A 324 -1.85 -12.61 2.84
C CYS A 324 -2.65 -12.04 4.01
N ASN A 325 -3.89 -12.46 4.13
CA ASN A 325 -4.66 -12.30 5.35
C ASN A 325 -4.42 -13.50 6.28
N LEU A 326 -3.63 -13.30 7.32
CA LEU A 326 -3.34 -14.27 8.38
C LEU A 326 -3.94 -13.81 9.73
N SER A 327 -4.94 -12.93 9.71
CA SER A 327 -5.54 -12.39 10.92
C SER A 327 -6.11 -13.50 11.80
N GLY A 328 -5.75 -13.49 13.09
CA GLY A 328 -6.15 -14.52 14.04
C GLY A 328 -5.62 -15.92 13.75
N ALA A 329 -4.67 -16.10 12.83
CA ALA A 329 -4.07 -17.41 12.55
C ALA A 329 -3.25 -17.91 13.73
N ASP A 330 -3.22 -19.23 13.96
CA ASP A 330 -2.37 -19.88 14.94
C ASP A 330 -1.07 -20.36 14.27
N LEU A 331 -0.02 -19.60 14.48
CA LEU A 331 1.33 -19.81 13.93
C LEU A 331 2.33 -20.25 15.02
N ARG A 332 1.85 -20.68 16.20
CA ARG A 332 2.73 -21.07 17.30
C ARG A 332 3.77 -22.09 16.88
N GLY A 333 5.04 -21.79 17.17
CA GLY A 333 6.15 -22.69 16.85
C GLY A 333 6.40 -22.88 15.36
N ALA A 334 5.77 -22.15 14.47
CA ALA A 334 6.01 -22.23 13.03
C ALA A 334 7.43 -21.73 12.67
N ASN A 335 8.00 -22.28 11.61
CA ASN A 335 9.25 -21.80 11.03
C ASN A 335 8.96 -20.93 9.82
N LEU A 336 9.11 -19.61 9.97
CA LEU A 336 8.94 -18.57 8.96
C LEU A 336 10.27 -17.91 8.57
N SER A 337 11.41 -18.59 8.82
CA SER A 337 12.73 -18.02 8.54
C SER A 337 12.87 -17.66 7.06
N GLY A 338 13.29 -16.41 6.78
CA GLY A 338 13.41 -15.89 5.41
C GLY A 338 12.11 -15.71 4.66
N ALA A 339 10.94 -15.92 5.29
CA ALA A 339 9.65 -15.73 4.63
C ALA A 339 9.37 -14.26 4.26
N MET A 340 8.70 -14.05 3.14
CA MET A 340 8.26 -12.73 2.69
C MET A 340 6.83 -12.46 3.18
N LEU A 341 6.67 -11.54 4.13
CA LEU A 341 5.41 -11.16 4.77
C LEU A 341 5.07 -9.67 4.52
N VAL A 342 5.60 -9.10 3.45
CA VAL A 342 5.35 -7.68 3.12
C VAL A 342 3.85 -7.43 3.00
N ARG A 343 3.32 -6.47 3.79
CA ARG A 343 1.89 -6.12 3.87
C ARG A 343 0.95 -7.26 4.31
N ALA A 344 1.47 -8.34 4.89
CA ALA A 344 0.61 -9.38 5.44
C ALA A 344 -0.21 -8.83 6.62
N ASP A 345 -1.47 -9.23 6.71
CA ASP A 345 -2.34 -8.95 7.85
C ASP A 345 -2.17 -10.07 8.89
N LEU A 346 -1.47 -9.78 9.96
CA LEU A 346 -1.20 -10.67 11.08
C LEU A 346 -1.91 -10.18 12.36
N ARG A 347 -2.95 -9.35 12.23
CA ARG A 347 -3.68 -8.85 13.40
C ARG A 347 -4.20 -10.00 14.23
N ASP A 348 -4.00 -9.90 15.55
CA ASP A 348 -4.45 -10.88 16.53
C ASP A 348 -3.93 -12.33 16.27
N ALA A 349 -2.95 -12.52 15.39
CA ALA A 349 -2.33 -13.82 15.14
C ALA A 349 -1.51 -14.27 16.35
N ASP A 350 -1.50 -15.60 16.61
CA ASP A 350 -0.69 -16.20 17.66
C ASP A 350 0.62 -16.73 17.09
N LEU A 351 1.69 -15.97 17.28
CA LEU A 351 3.07 -16.28 16.91
C LEU A 351 3.92 -16.60 18.15
N GLY A 352 3.29 -17.06 19.23
CA GLY A 352 3.95 -17.45 20.46
C GLY A 352 4.63 -18.82 20.36
N PRO A 353 5.18 -19.32 21.48
CA PRO A 353 5.80 -20.64 21.52
C PRO A 353 4.75 -21.75 21.47
N LEU A 354 5.04 -22.82 20.73
CA LEU A 354 4.29 -24.06 20.75
C LEU A 354 4.79 -24.94 21.89
N THR A 355 4.04 -25.08 22.95
CA THR A 355 4.37 -25.94 24.08
C THR A 355 3.93 -27.39 23.81
N VAL A 356 4.86 -28.33 23.78
CA VAL A 356 4.59 -29.78 23.58
C VAL A 356 4.72 -30.58 24.88
N SER A 357 5.41 -30.05 25.89
CA SER A 357 5.52 -30.58 27.24
C SER A 357 5.87 -29.48 28.22
N LEU A 358 5.85 -29.79 29.54
CA LEU A 358 6.18 -28.81 30.59
C LEU A 358 7.53 -28.12 30.40
N ASP A 359 8.51 -28.82 29.86
CA ASP A 359 9.90 -28.36 29.70
C ASP A 359 10.29 -28.11 28.25
N ARG A 360 9.35 -28.21 27.29
CA ARG A 360 9.69 -28.11 25.88
C ARG A 360 8.69 -27.24 25.12
N ALA A 361 9.15 -26.04 24.77
CA ALA A 361 8.45 -25.11 23.93
C ALA A 361 9.29 -24.75 22.70
N PHE A 362 8.64 -24.61 21.55
CA PHE A 362 9.27 -24.20 20.30
C PHE A 362 8.77 -22.78 19.99
N PRO A 363 9.65 -21.75 20.06
CA PRO A 363 9.30 -20.41 19.65
C PRO A 363 9.04 -20.35 18.15
N VAL A 364 8.24 -19.40 17.70
CA VAL A 364 8.14 -19.08 16.27
C VAL A 364 9.49 -18.56 15.78
N ASN A 365 9.91 -19.00 14.61
CA ASN A 365 11.15 -18.56 13.98
C ASN A 365 10.84 -17.62 12.81
N LEU A 366 11.10 -16.33 12.98
CA LEU A 366 10.96 -15.25 11.98
C LEU A 366 12.33 -14.67 11.57
N MET A 367 13.43 -15.40 11.84
CA MET A 367 14.77 -14.92 11.51
C MET A 367 14.88 -14.59 10.02
N ARG A 368 15.44 -13.41 9.69
CA ARG A 368 15.63 -12.93 8.31
C ARG A 368 14.34 -12.81 7.48
N SER A 369 13.17 -12.88 8.11
CA SER A 369 11.90 -12.64 7.40
C SER A 369 11.73 -11.17 7.05
N VAL A 370 10.90 -10.89 6.03
CA VAL A 370 10.62 -9.53 5.56
C VAL A 370 9.17 -9.17 5.92
N LEU A 371 9.00 -8.44 7.03
CA LEU A 371 7.72 -8.02 7.60
C LEU A 371 7.40 -6.54 7.29
N ARG A 372 8.03 -5.95 6.26
CA ARG A 372 7.80 -4.54 5.91
C ARG A 372 6.33 -4.25 5.71
N SER A 373 5.84 -3.19 6.39
CA SER A 373 4.45 -2.75 6.33
C SER A 373 3.43 -3.84 6.70
N ALA A 374 3.83 -4.93 7.36
CA ALA A 374 2.90 -5.94 7.90
C ALA A 374 2.09 -5.36 9.07
N ASP A 375 0.85 -5.78 9.20
CA ASP A 375 -0.02 -5.40 10.30
C ASP A 375 0.02 -6.48 11.40
N LEU A 376 0.75 -6.20 12.47
CA LEU A 376 0.94 -7.07 13.62
C LEU A 376 0.18 -6.58 14.86
N ARG A 377 -0.79 -5.68 14.68
CA ARG A 377 -1.55 -5.14 15.82
C ARG A 377 -2.27 -6.25 16.58
N GLY A 378 -2.10 -6.25 17.91
CA GLY A 378 -2.66 -7.28 18.77
C GLY A 378 -2.02 -8.68 18.63
N ALA A 379 -1.03 -8.88 17.76
CA ALA A 379 -0.37 -10.17 17.56
C ALA A 379 0.45 -10.58 18.79
N LYS A 380 0.50 -11.89 19.08
CA LYS A 380 1.29 -12.45 20.17
C LYS A 380 2.61 -12.98 19.62
N LEU A 381 3.70 -12.26 19.91
CA LEU A 381 5.07 -12.60 19.47
C LEU A 381 5.98 -12.97 20.65
N ARG A 382 5.40 -13.40 21.75
CA ARG A 382 6.17 -13.78 22.94
C ARG A 382 7.24 -14.83 22.59
N GLN A 383 8.49 -14.59 23.01
CA GLN A 383 9.65 -15.45 22.73
C GLN A 383 9.97 -15.66 21.24
N ALA A 384 9.37 -14.91 20.32
CA ALA A 384 9.63 -15.02 18.89
C ALA A 384 11.09 -14.71 18.55
N TRP A 385 11.65 -15.42 17.57
CA TRP A 385 12.99 -15.17 17.04
C TRP A 385 12.87 -14.25 15.82
N LEU A 386 13.24 -12.98 16.00
CA LEU A 386 13.18 -11.92 14.99
C LEU A 386 14.57 -11.44 14.57
N ASP A 387 15.62 -12.20 14.88
CA ASP A 387 16.99 -11.84 14.50
C ASP A 387 17.07 -11.56 12.98
N GLU A 388 17.66 -10.44 12.58
CA GLU A 388 17.78 -9.99 11.19
C GLU A 388 16.43 -9.83 10.43
N ALA A 389 15.28 -9.84 11.10
CA ALA A 389 14.00 -9.58 10.46
C ALA A 389 13.86 -8.11 10.05
N ASP A 390 13.34 -7.83 8.85
CA ASP A 390 13.02 -6.48 8.41
C ASP A 390 11.57 -6.12 8.79
N MET A 391 11.43 -5.41 9.89
CA MET A 391 10.13 -4.94 10.41
C MET A 391 9.86 -3.46 10.07
N SER A 392 10.55 -2.90 9.09
CA SER A 392 10.39 -1.51 8.71
C SER A 392 8.92 -1.19 8.42
N ARG A 393 8.37 -0.17 9.08
CA ARG A 393 6.95 0.25 8.96
C ARG A 393 5.91 -0.81 9.35
N ALA A 394 6.29 -1.89 10.02
CA ALA A 394 5.31 -2.82 10.59
C ALA A 394 4.50 -2.12 11.68
N LEU A 395 3.18 -2.40 11.73
CA LEU A 395 2.28 -1.87 12.75
C LEU A 395 2.28 -2.82 13.94
N LEU A 396 2.74 -2.34 15.10
CA LEU A 396 2.96 -3.17 16.30
C LEU A 396 2.06 -2.75 17.49
N GLU A 397 1.07 -1.90 17.27
CA GLU A 397 0.20 -1.43 18.35
C GLU A 397 -0.51 -2.60 19.04
N GLY A 398 -0.31 -2.73 20.35
CA GLY A 398 -0.89 -3.83 21.15
C GLY A 398 -0.24 -5.20 20.92
N ALA A 399 0.83 -5.31 20.13
CA ALA A 399 1.56 -6.57 19.96
C ALA A 399 2.34 -6.95 21.23
N ASP A 400 2.29 -8.24 21.62
CA ASP A 400 3.09 -8.78 22.73
C ASP A 400 4.45 -9.30 22.23
N LEU A 401 5.49 -8.51 22.44
CA LEU A 401 6.88 -8.84 22.09
C LEU A 401 7.71 -9.28 23.31
N SER A 402 7.07 -9.67 24.42
CA SER A 402 7.77 -10.09 25.63
C SER A 402 8.72 -11.26 25.36
N GLU A 403 9.95 -11.15 25.86
CA GLU A 403 11.02 -12.14 25.68
C GLU A 403 11.38 -12.43 24.19
N ALA A 404 10.90 -11.65 23.22
CA ALA A 404 11.25 -11.81 21.81
C ALA A 404 12.70 -11.38 21.55
N ARG A 405 13.38 -12.08 20.62
CA ARG A 405 14.70 -11.70 20.12
C ARG A 405 14.49 -10.70 18.98
N LEU A 406 14.65 -9.43 19.28
CA LEU A 406 14.43 -8.37 18.30
C LEU A 406 15.66 -8.20 17.37
N PRO A 407 15.45 -7.73 16.12
CA PRO A 407 16.56 -7.42 15.23
C PRO A 407 17.44 -6.32 15.86
N LEU A 408 18.75 -6.49 15.75
CA LEU A 408 19.67 -5.44 16.14
C LEU A 408 19.34 -4.20 15.32
N ARG A 409 19.08 -3.06 15.98
CA ARG A 409 18.85 -1.80 15.28
C ARG A 409 20.05 -1.53 14.37
N GLN A 410 19.80 -1.52 13.05
CA GLN A 410 20.77 -0.95 12.13
C GLN A 410 20.82 0.55 12.44
N ALA A 411 21.99 0.99 12.93
CA ALA A 411 22.27 2.38 13.33
C ALA A 411 22.26 3.31 12.09
#